data_6621e6ff157d77d17ca18ba8759cc94c
#
_entry.id   6621e6ff157d77d17ca18ba8759cc94c
#
_cell.length_a   1.000
_cell.length_b   1.000
_cell.length_c   1.000
_cell.angle_alpha   90.00
_cell.angle_beta   90.00
_cell.angle_gamma   90.00
#
_symmetry.space_group_name_H-M   'P 1'
#
loop_
_entity.id
_entity.type
_entity.pdbx_description
1 polymer ?
#
loop_
_entity_poly.entity_id
_entity_poly.type
_entity_poly.pdbx_seq_one_letter_code
_entity_poly.pdbx_strand_id
1 'polypeptide(L)'
;NMYPAPRRAIVMGWCGQAAAPGYFLQHLGALGVDTVGMHAMVQRSLDFLTRAPFDGEGFRVRYDVASQCWSSPDPVSMGQAMYNFALAIRSARRTGGYDTARWEAFLRRACDFAARRVADPAWHPRSTAEAFFIAPLLAAAELFGCERYAAAAARAADHYAARHLSMDEPYWGGTLDASGEDKEGAWAAFQGFLALYE
;
A
#
# COMPACT_ATOMS: atom_id res chain seq x y z
N ASN A 1 -16.76 -4.95 -23.05
CA ASN A 1 -15.71 -5.67 -22.33
C ASN A 1 -14.34 -5.21 -22.83
N MET A 2 -13.70 -4.30 -22.07
CA MET A 2 -12.32 -3.87 -22.36
C MET A 2 -11.27 -4.97 -22.09
N TYR A 3 -11.65 -6.10 -21.52
CA TYR A 3 -10.73 -7.18 -21.21
C TYR A 3 -11.11 -8.43 -22.00
N PRO A 4 -10.23 -8.92 -22.88
CA PRO A 4 -10.51 -10.05 -23.78
C PRO A 4 -10.45 -11.34 -23.04
N ALA A 5 -10.92 -11.74 -22.12
CA ALA A 5 -11.03 -12.94 -21.30
C ALA A 5 -10.85 -12.63 -19.80
N PRO A 6 -11.62 -13.27 -18.92
CA PRO A 6 -11.43 -13.12 -17.49
C PRO A 6 -10.08 -13.74 -17.10
N ARG A 7 -9.03 -12.93 -17.06
CA ARG A 7 -7.78 -13.36 -16.44
C ARG A 7 -8.05 -13.49 -14.95
N ARG A 8 -7.95 -14.68 -14.41
CA ARG A 8 -8.03 -14.91 -12.97
C ARG A 8 -6.74 -14.43 -12.34
N ALA A 9 -6.72 -13.16 -11.97
CA ALA A 9 -5.58 -12.55 -11.30
C ALA A 9 -6.02 -11.92 -9.97
N ILE A 10 -5.14 -12.01 -8.99
CA ILE A 10 -5.25 -11.29 -7.71
C ILE A 10 -4.31 -10.09 -7.82
N VAL A 11 -4.79 -8.89 -7.50
CA VAL A 11 -3.97 -7.66 -7.43
C VAL A 11 -4.04 -7.14 -6.00
N MET A 12 -2.89 -6.83 -5.41
CA MET A 12 -2.80 -6.49 -3.99
C MET A 12 -3.34 -5.10 -3.66
N GLY A 13 -3.26 -4.18 -4.58
CA GLY A 13 -3.78 -2.83 -4.49
C GLY A 13 -4.60 -2.45 -5.71
N TRP A 14 -4.71 -1.13 -6.02
CA TRP A 14 -5.50 -0.59 -7.10
C TRP A 14 -6.95 -1.14 -7.07
N CYS A 15 -7.56 -1.33 -8.21
CA CYS A 15 -8.93 -1.86 -8.32
C CYS A 15 -9.11 -3.26 -7.72
N GLY A 16 -8.05 -4.06 -7.63
CA GLY A 16 -8.09 -5.41 -7.07
C GLY A 16 -8.09 -5.44 -5.56
N GLN A 17 -7.34 -4.57 -4.94
CA GLN A 17 -7.20 -4.34 -3.50
C GLN A 17 -7.28 -5.61 -2.63
N ALA A 18 -6.65 -6.71 -3.06
CA ALA A 18 -6.78 -8.00 -2.39
C ALA A 18 -6.33 -7.99 -0.91
N ALA A 19 -5.52 -7.01 -0.49
CA ALA A 19 -5.15 -6.80 0.90
C ALA A 19 -6.27 -6.14 1.74
N ALA A 20 -7.17 -5.39 1.12
CA ALA A 20 -8.24 -4.67 1.83
C ALA A 20 -9.29 -5.57 2.48
N PRO A 21 -9.79 -6.66 1.85
CA PRO A 21 -10.79 -7.53 2.46
C PRO A 21 -10.35 -8.10 3.81
N GLY A 22 -9.05 -8.38 4.01
CA GLY A 22 -8.53 -8.83 5.28
C GLY A 22 -8.83 -7.85 6.41
N TYR A 23 -8.51 -6.59 6.22
CA TYR A 23 -8.79 -5.53 7.18
C TYR A 23 -10.30 -5.29 7.37
N PHE A 24 -11.08 -5.23 6.29
CA PHE A 24 -12.52 -4.99 6.38
C PHE A 24 -13.26 -6.10 7.13
N LEU A 25 -12.91 -7.36 6.90
CA LEU A 25 -13.51 -8.49 7.63
C LEU A 25 -13.15 -8.45 9.12
N GLN A 26 -11.93 -8.05 9.49
CA GLN A 26 -11.57 -7.81 10.89
C GLN A 26 -12.45 -6.73 11.52
N HIS A 27 -12.69 -5.63 10.78
CA HIS A 27 -13.52 -4.52 11.26
C HIS A 27 -14.97 -4.93 11.47
N LEU A 28 -15.54 -5.72 10.56
CA LEU A 28 -16.89 -6.28 10.72
C LEU A 28 -16.98 -7.15 11.97
N GLY A 29 -15.98 -7.97 12.26
CA GLY A 29 -15.90 -8.76 13.49
C GLY A 29 -15.91 -7.89 14.75
N ALA A 30 -15.18 -6.78 14.74
CA ALA A 30 -15.16 -5.83 15.85
C ALA A 30 -16.51 -5.14 16.07
N LEU A 31 -17.34 -5.04 15.04
CA LEU A 31 -18.72 -4.51 15.11
C LEU A 31 -19.76 -5.57 15.53
N GLY A 32 -19.35 -6.78 15.90
CA GLY A 32 -20.24 -7.85 16.35
C GLY A 32 -20.97 -8.59 15.22
N VAL A 33 -20.56 -8.42 13.97
CA VAL A 33 -21.05 -9.23 12.86
C VAL A 33 -20.53 -10.66 13.05
N ASP A 34 -21.39 -11.67 12.84
CA ASP A 34 -20.98 -13.07 12.94
C ASP A 34 -19.81 -13.35 11.99
N THR A 35 -18.68 -13.72 12.59
CA THR A 35 -17.43 -13.90 11.89
C THR A 35 -16.96 -15.34 11.87
N VAL A 36 -17.85 -16.30 12.13
CA VAL A 36 -17.50 -17.73 12.10
C VAL A 36 -16.90 -18.07 10.73
N GLY A 37 -15.65 -18.51 10.77
CA GLY A 37 -14.86 -18.77 9.55
C GLY A 37 -14.17 -17.55 8.91
N MET A 38 -14.61 -16.32 9.16
CA MET A 38 -13.97 -15.12 8.62
C MET A 38 -12.55 -14.95 9.16
N HIS A 39 -12.32 -15.25 10.44
CA HIS A 39 -10.99 -15.18 11.04
C HIS A 39 -9.95 -16.01 10.25
N ALA A 40 -10.27 -17.27 10.02
CA ALA A 40 -9.40 -18.16 9.25
C ALA A 40 -9.24 -17.72 7.78
N MET A 41 -10.27 -17.10 7.20
CA MET A 41 -10.23 -16.54 5.86
C MET A 41 -9.26 -15.35 5.80
N VAL A 42 -9.36 -14.41 6.74
CA VAL A 42 -8.45 -13.26 6.86
C VAL A 42 -7.01 -13.73 7.01
N GLN A 43 -6.76 -14.64 7.96
CA GLN A 43 -5.42 -15.16 8.20
C GLN A 43 -4.82 -15.75 6.93
N ARG A 44 -5.54 -16.68 6.28
CA ARG A 44 -5.05 -17.33 5.05
C ARG A 44 -4.84 -16.34 3.90
N SER A 45 -5.75 -15.36 3.75
CA SER A 45 -5.67 -14.38 2.66
C SER A 45 -4.44 -13.50 2.81
N LEU A 46 -4.23 -12.91 3.98
CA LEU A 46 -3.07 -12.04 4.21
C LEU A 46 -1.76 -12.84 4.21
N ASP A 47 -1.74 -14.04 4.82
CA ASP A 47 -0.58 -14.93 4.75
C ASP A 47 -0.20 -15.31 3.31
N PHE A 48 -1.20 -15.49 2.43
CA PHE A 48 -0.94 -15.74 1.02
C PHE A 48 -0.26 -14.54 0.37
N LEU A 49 -0.75 -13.33 0.60
CA LEU A 49 -0.20 -12.12 0.00
C LEU A 49 1.24 -11.83 0.44
N THR A 50 1.63 -12.24 1.66
CA THR A 50 3.03 -12.10 2.12
C THR A 50 4.03 -12.96 1.32
N ARG A 51 3.57 -13.86 0.47
CA ARG A 51 4.44 -14.69 -0.41
C ARG A 51 4.92 -13.93 -1.64
N ALA A 52 4.43 -12.71 -1.88
CA ALA A 52 4.86 -11.90 -3.00
C ALA A 52 6.40 -11.70 -2.98
N PRO A 53 7.10 -12.05 -4.07
CA PRO A 53 8.55 -11.92 -4.12
C PRO A 53 8.97 -10.46 -4.21
N PHE A 54 10.15 -10.17 -3.65
CA PHE A 54 10.78 -8.86 -3.68
C PHE A 54 12.04 -8.90 -4.54
N ASP A 55 12.28 -7.81 -5.26
CA ASP A 55 13.52 -7.53 -5.99
C ASP A 55 13.91 -6.04 -5.89
N GLY A 56 14.75 -5.56 -6.81
CA GLY A 56 15.21 -4.16 -6.85
C GLY A 56 14.12 -3.13 -7.11
N GLU A 57 12.96 -3.57 -7.63
CA GLU A 57 11.81 -2.70 -7.93
C GLU A 57 10.70 -2.76 -6.85
N GLY A 58 10.91 -3.52 -5.78
CA GLY A 58 9.94 -3.73 -4.70
C GLY A 58 9.32 -5.12 -4.73
N PHE A 59 8.08 -5.26 -4.28
CA PHE A 59 7.40 -6.55 -4.33
C PHE A 59 6.42 -6.63 -5.49
N ARG A 60 6.18 -7.86 -5.96
CA ARG A 60 5.26 -8.11 -7.05
C ARG A 60 3.83 -8.07 -6.54
N VAL A 61 2.97 -7.30 -7.20
CA VAL A 61 1.61 -7.01 -6.71
C VAL A 61 0.51 -7.80 -7.41
N ARG A 62 0.83 -8.50 -8.49
CA ARG A 62 -0.12 -9.26 -9.27
C ARG A 62 0.21 -10.75 -9.24
N TYR A 63 -0.76 -11.56 -8.85
CA TYR A 63 -0.66 -13.02 -8.91
C TYR A 63 -1.61 -13.57 -9.96
N ASP A 64 -1.09 -14.27 -10.95
CA ASP A 64 -1.88 -15.00 -11.93
C ASP A 64 -2.21 -16.39 -11.39
N VAL A 65 -3.51 -16.69 -11.29
CA VAL A 65 -3.99 -17.94 -10.66
C VAL A 65 -3.73 -19.15 -11.54
N ALA A 66 -3.73 -18.98 -12.86
CA ALA A 66 -3.55 -20.09 -13.79
C ALA A 66 -2.08 -20.54 -13.86
N SER A 67 -1.16 -19.58 -13.98
CA SER A 67 0.28 -19.89 -14.02
C SER A 67 0.92 -19.97 -12.62
N GLN A 68 0.21 -19.57 -11.57
CA GLN A 68 0.72 -19.50 -10.19
C GLN A 68 1.96 -18.58 -10.06
N CYS A 69 2.05 -17.55 -10.88
CA CYS A 69 3.18 -16.65 -10.92
C CYS A 69 2.84 -15.23 -10.43
N TRP A 70 3.79 -14.64 -9.72
CA TRP A 70 3.75 -13.22 -9.34
C TRP A 70 4.39 -12.37 -10.43
N SER A 71 3.85 -11.18 -10.65
CA SER A 71 4.33 -10.22 -11.66
C SER A 71 4.01 -8.78 -11.25
N SER A 72 4.54 -7.85 -12.04
CA SER A 72 4.30 -6.41 -11.99
C SER A 72 4.70 -5.75 -10.67
N PRO A 73 5.75 -4.93 -10.68
CA PRO A 73 6.01 -3.95 -9.64
C PRO A 73 5.19 -2.69 -9.97
N ASP A 74 4.29 -2.31 -9.10
CA ASP A 74 3.43 -1.13 -9.30
C ASP A 74 3.36 -0.33 -8.00
N PRO A 75 3.91 0.88 -7.93
CA PRO A 75 3.96 1.68 -6.71
C PRO A 75 2.59 1.99 -6.11
N VAL A 76 1.55 2.17 -6.94
CA VAL A 76 0.17 2.40 -6.48
C VAL A 76 -0.33 1.20 -5.69
N SER A 77 -0.26 0.02 -6.31
CA SER A 77 -0.70 -1.22 -5.68
C SER A 77 0.17 -1.60 -4.48
N MET A 78 1.48 -1.31 -4.54
CA MET A 78 2.38 -1.51 -3.40
C MET A 78 1.95 -0.65 -2.22
N GLY A 79 1.77 0.65 -2.41
CA GLY A 79 1.40 1.57 -1.34
C GLY A 79 0.05 1.23 -0.71
N GLN A 80 -0.95 0.92 -1.53
CA GLN A 80 -2.26 0.49 -1.03
C GLN A 80 -2.19 -0.83 -0.25
N ALA A 81 -1.43 -1.81 -0.74
CA ALA A 81 -1.23 -3.06 -0.02
C ALA A 81 -0.53 -2.84 1.32
N MET A 82 0.55 -2.06 1.35
CA MET A 82 1.27 -1.70 2.58
C MET A 82 0.34 -1.05 3.60
N TYR A 83 -0.51 -0.11 3.16
CA TYR A 83 -1.44 0.57 4.06
C TYR A 83 -2.49 -0.39 4.63
N ASN A 84 -3.08 -1.25 3.79
CA ASN A 84 -4.02 -2.27 4.26
C ASN A 84 -3.38 -3.28 5.22
N PHE A 85 -2.13 -3.68 5.00
CA PHE A 85 -1.38 -4.51 5.96
C PHE A 85 -1.18 -3.77 7.29
N ALA A 86 -0.82 -2.48 7.26
CA ALA A 86 -0.66 -1.69 8.48
C ALA A 86 -1.98 -1.62 9.27
N LEU A 87 -3.10 -1.36 8.59
CA LEU A 87 -4.43 -1.35 9.20
C LEU A 87 -4.83 -2.73 9.76
N ALA A 88 -4.55 -3.81 9.04
CA ALA A 88 -4.84 -5.17 9.47
C ALA A 88 -4.02 -5.56 10.72
N ILE A 89 -2.73 -5.21 10.77
CA ILE A 89 -1.87 -5.44 11.93
C ILE A 89 -2.38 -4.63 13.13
N ARG A 90 -2.68 -3.34 12.93
CA ARG A 90 -3.24 -2.48 13.99
C ARG A 90 -4.56 -3.04 14.53
N SER A 91 -5.45 -3.50 13.65
CA SER A 91 -6.70 -4.15 14.04
C SER A 91 -6.45 -5.45 14.82
N ALA A 92 -5.58 -6.32 14.31
CA ALA A 92 -5.22 -7.58 14.96
C ALA A 92 -4.63 -7.39 16.37
N ARG A 93 -3.79 -6.36 16.56
CA ARG A 93 -3.21 -6.02 17.88
C ARG A 93 -4.29 -5.57 18.88
N ARG A 94 -5.37 -4.93 18.40
CA ARG A 94 -6.48 -4.50 19.26
C ARG A 94 -7.45 -5.63 19.59
N THR A 95 -7.77 -6.47 18.63
CA THR A 95 -8.78 -7.52 18.78
C THR A 95 -8.22 -8.86 19.27
N GLY A 96 -6.93 -9.09 19.04
CA GLY A 96 -6.27 -10.37 19.30
C GLY A 96 -6.65 -11.47 18.30
N GLY A 97 -6.11 -12.67 18.51
CA GLY A 97 -6.49 -13.88 17.79
C GLY A 97 -5.80 -14.12 16.44
N TYR A 98 -5.04 -13.17 15.90
CA TYR A 98 -4.31 -13.33 14.64
C TYR A 98 -2.81 -13.52 14.87
N ASP A 99 -2.19 -14.39 14.08
CA ASP A 99 -0.72 -14.44 13.97
C ASP A 99 -0.27 -13.40 12.94
N THR A 100 0.25 -12.28 13.43
CA THR A 100 0.69 -11.16 12.58
C THR A 100 2.16 -11.22 12.19
N ALA A 101 2.93 -12.20 12.64
CA ALA A 101 4.37 -12.23 12.46
C ALA A 101 4.80 -12.13 10.98
N ARG A 102 4.13 -12.87 10.09
CA ARG A 102 4.39 -12.81 8.65
C ARG A 102 3.98 -11.48 8.03
N TRP A 103 2.87 -10.92 8.47
CA TRP A 103 2.37 -9.62 7.99
C TRP A 103 3.31 -8.49 8.38
N GLU A 104 3.79 -8.51 9.63
CA GLU A 104 4.77 -7.53 10.12
C GLU A 104 6.10 -7.64 9.39
N ALA A 105 6.61 -8.85 9.18
CA ALA A 105 7.84 -9.07 8.43
C ALA A 105 7.72 -8.58 6.98
N PHE A 106 6.60 -8.86 6.32
CA PHE A 106 6.31 -8.38 4.99
C PHE A 106 6.24 -6.85 4.94
N LEU A 107 5.45 -6.24 5.84
CA LEU A 107 5.29 -4.78 5.88
C LEU A 107 6.62 -4.07 6.17
N ARG A 108 7.44 -4.57 7.10
CA ARG A 108 8.77 -4.03 7.36
C ARG A 108 9.64 -4.04 6.10
N ARG A 109 9.69 -5.17 5.40
CA ARG A 109 10.46 -5.31 4.16
C ARG A 109 9.97 -4.35 3.08
N ALA A 110 8.66 -4.17 2.94
CA ALA A 110 8.05 -3.25 1.99
C ALA A 110 8.36 -1.78 2.35
N CYS A 111 8.25 -1.41 3.63
CA CYS A 111 8.60 -0.07 4.10
C CYS A 111 10.11 0.21 4.00
N ASP A 112 10.96 -0.79 4.23
CA ASP A 112 12.40 -0.67 4.02
C ASP A 112 12.74 -0.37 2.55
N PHE A 113 12.05 -1.02 1.63
CA PHE A 113 12.20 -0.71 0.20
C PHE A 113 11.75 0.72 -0.10
N ALA A 114 10.52 1.10 0.28
CA ALA A 114 9.98 2.43 0.01
C ALA A 114 10.82 3.55 0.65
N ALA A 115 11.26 3.36 1.89
CA ALA A 115 12.09 4.34 2.60
C ALA A 115 13.47 4.51 1.94
N ARG A 116 14.12 3.42 1.51
CA ARG A 116 15.39 3.53 0.76
C ARG A 116 15.20 4.23 -0.57
N ARG A 117 14.11 3.91 -1.29
CA ARG A 117 13.80 4.53 -2.57
C ARG A 117 13.60 6.04 -2.42
N VAL A 118 12.77 6.47 -1.47
CA VAL A 118 12.53 7.90 -1.20
C VAL A 118 13.79 8.61 -0.71
N ALA A 119 14.65 7.92 0.05
CA ALA A 119 15.91 8.50 0.54
C ALA A 119 16.99 8.67 -0.53
N ASP A 120 16.85 8.04 -1.70
CA ASP A 120 17.78 8.19 -2.81
C ASP A 120 17.83 9.66 -3.26
N PRO A 121 19.01 10.29 -3.36
CA PRO A 121 19.13 11.65 -3.88
C PRO A 121 18.58 11.83 -5.31
N ALA A 122 18.60 10.77 -6.11
CA ALA A 122 18.08 10.77 -7.48
C ALA A 122 16.55 10.58 -7.54
N TRP A 123 15.90 10.33 -6.39
CA TRP A 123 14.46 10.14 -6.35
C TRP A 123 13.72 11.44 -6.70
N HIS A 124 13.08 11.42 -7.84
CA HIS A 124 12.29 12.55 -8.35
C HIS A 124 11.16 12.02 -9.25
N PRO A 125 10.12 11.43 -8.67
CA PRO A 125 9.02 10.83 -9.45
C PRO A 125 8.23 11.91 -10.19
N ARG A 126 7.91 11.63 -11.45
CA ARG A 126 7.08 12.52 -12.27
C ARG A 126 5.59 12.30 -12.04
N SER A 127 5.20 11.04 -11.77
CA SER A 127 3.82 10.68 -11.47
C SER A 127 3.54 10.74 -9.98
N THR A 128 2.27 10.70 -9.60
CA THR A 128 1.83 10.65 -8.20
C THR A 128 1.78 9.24 -7.62
N ALA A 129 2.21 8.24 -8.37
CA ALA A 129 2.13 6.84 -7.93
C ALA A 129 2.84 6.58 -6.59
N GLU A 130 3.95 7.26 -6.32
CA GLU A 130 4.70 7.08 -5.08
C GLU A 130 4.19 7.93 -3.90
N ALA A 131 3.19 8.81 -4.12
CA ALA A 131 2.45 9.44 -3.03
C ALA A 131 1.71 8.39 -2.17
N PHE A 132 1.38 7.24 -2.74
CA PHE A 132 0.82 6.10 -2.03
C PHE A 132 1.75 5.49 -0.97
N PHE A 133 3.03 5.86 -0.93
CA PHE A 133 3.95 5.41 0.14
C PHE A 133 3.85 6.25 1.42
N ILE A 134 3.30 7.46 1.38
CA ILE A 134 3.31 8.39 2.53
C ILE A 134 2.54 7.79 3.71
N ALA A 135 1.25 7.54 3.54
CA ALA A 135 0.39 7.02 4.61
C ALA A 135 0.86 5.67 5.19
N PRO A 136 1.22 4.65 4.39
CA PRO A 136 1.70 3.39 4.95
C PRO A 136 3.05 3.50 5.66
N LEU A 137 3.95 4.38 5.22
CA LEU A 137 5.22 4.63 5.91
C LEU A 137 4.97 5.25 7.30
N LEU A 138 4.05 6.21 7.41
CA LEU A 138 3.66 6.78 8.70
C LEU A 138 3.02 5.74 9.62
N ALA A 139 2.05 4.98 9.10
CA ALA A 139 1.42 3.91 9.87
C ALA A 139 2.43 2.86 10.34
N ALA A 140 3.41 2.51 9.51
CA ALA A 140 4.47 1.58 9.88
C ALA A 140 5.49 2.20 10.86
N ALA A 141 5.76 3.52 10.76
CA ALA A 141 6.59 4.24 11.73
C ALA A 141 6.00 4.12 13.13
N GLU A 142 4.69 4.37 13.25
CA GLU A 142 3.96 4.22 14.51
C GLU A 142 3.94 2.78 15.01
N LEU A 143 3.58 1.82 14.14
CA LEU A 143 3.47 0.40 14.49
C LEU A 143 4.78 -0.20 15.00
N PHE A 144 5.90 0.27 14.47
CA PHE A 144 7.22 -0.34 14.68
C PHE A 144 8.20 0.55 15.43
N GLY A 145 7.83 1.79 15.78
CA GLY A 145 8.72 2.75 16.41
C GLY A 145 9.93 3.11 15.51
N CYS A 146 9.71 3.29 14.19
CA CYS A 146 10.79 3.44 13.23
C CYS A 146 10.82 4.86 12.62
N GLU A 147 11.63 5.75 13.19
CA GLU A 147 11.77 7.15 12.74
C GLU A 147 12.19 7.27 11.27
N ARG A 148 12.96 6.32 10.74
CA ARG A 148 13.36 6.32 9.34
C ARG A 148 12.17 6.25 8.39
N TYR A 149 11.10 5.56 8.76
CA TYR A 149 9.88 5.51 7.95
C TYR A 149 9.14 6.85 8.00
N ALA A 150 9.05 7.48 9.15
CA ALA A 150 8.46 8.81 9.30
C ALA A 150 9.24 9.86 8.49
N ALA A 151 10.56 9.85 8.57
CA ALA A 151 11.42 10.74 7.78
C ALA A 151 11.25 10.55 6.27
N ALA A 152 11.14 9.31 5.80
CA ALA A 152 10.88 9.03 4.39
C ALA A 152 9.48 9.51 3.97
N ALA A 153 8.47 9.31 4.80
CA ALA A 153 7.12 9.80 4.54
C ALA A 153 7.08 11.32 4.44
N ALA A 154 7.72 12.03 5.38
CA ALA A 154 7.83 13.49 5.36
C ALA A 154 8.51 13.99 4.08
N ARG A 155 9.66 13.39 3.71
CA ARG A 155 10.35 13.74 2.46
C ARG A 155 9.49 13.54 1.21
N ALA A 156 8.74 12.43 1.14
CA ALA A 156 7.82 12.20 0.04
C ALA A 156 6.70 13.25 0.01
N ALA A 157 6.13 13.58 1.17
CA ALA A 157 5.10 14.59 1.28
C ALA A 157 5.61 15.97 0.89
N ASP A 158 6.81 16.37 1.31
CA ASP A 158 7.44 17.63 0.92
C ASP A 158 7.62 17.73 -0.60
N HIS A 159 8.05 16.64 -1.25
CA HIS A 159 8.18 16.59 -2.71
C HIS A 159 6.82 16.87 -3.39
N TYR A 160 5.77 16.16 -2.97
CA TYR A 160 4.45 16.33 -3.59
C TYR A 160 3.80 17.66 -3.21
N ALA A 161 3.99 18.15 -1.99
CA ALA A 161 3.51 19.47 -1.59
C ALA A 161 4.19 20.59 -2.41
N ALA A 162 5.51 20.56 -2.55
CA ALA A 162 6.23 21.52 -3.38
C ALA A 162 5.75 21.51 -4.83
N ARG A 163 5.60 20.33 -5.41
CA ARG A 163 5.14 20.14 -6.80
C ARG A 163 3.73 20.70 -7.02
N HIS A 164 2.81 20.48 -6.08
CA HIS A 164 1.41 20.88 -6.25
C HIS A 164 1.15 22.32 -5.83
N LEU A 165 1.88 22.82 -4.85
CA LEU A 165 1.73 24.20 -4.38
C LEU A 165 2.44 25.21 -5.27
N SER A 166 3.51 24.82 -5.96
CA SER A 166 4.22 25.71 -6.88
C SER A 166 3.39 26.11 -8.10
N MET A 167 2.43 25.30 -8.48
CA MET A 167 1.65 25.48 -9.71
C MET A 167 2.51 25.58 -10.99
N ASP A 168 3.77 25.17 -10.91
CA ASP A 168 4.70 25.19 -12.06
C ASP A 168 4.31 24.11 -13.07
N GLU A 169 3.74 23.04 -12.61
CA GLU A 169 3.09 22.02 -13.44
C GLU A 169 1.58 22.16 -13.31
N PRO A 170 0.84 22.20 -14.42
CA PRO A 170 -0.59 22.52 -14.38
C PRO A 170 -1.48 21.42 -13.79
N TYR A 171 -0.90 20.25 -13.46
CA TYR A 171 -1.65 19.11 -12.95
C TYR A 171 -0.80 18.23 -12.02
N TRP A 172 -1.50 17.41 -11.26
CA TRP A 172 -0.93 16.50 -10.28
C TRP A 172 -0.12 15.35 -10.90
N GLY A 173 -0.17 15.19 -12.21
CA GLY A 173 0.35 14.02 -12.89
C GLY A 173 -0.46 12.78 -12.52
N GLY A 174 -0.81 11.98 -13.50
CA GLY A 174 -1.53 10.73 -13.27
C GLY A 174 -0.73 9.75 -12.42
N THR A 175 -1.41 8.81 -11.82
CA THR A 175 -0.78 7.73 -11.05
C THR A 175 0.09 6.82 -11.91
N LEU A 176 -0.32 6.60 -13.16
CA LEU A 176 0.39 5.76 -14.14
C LEU A 176 0.98 6.55 -15.28
N ASP A 177 0.39 7.71 -15.59
CA ASP A 177 0.78 8.57 -16.68
C ASP A 177 1.02 9.99 -16.16
N ALA A 178 2.27 10.45 -16.22
CA ALA A 178 2.65 11.77 -15.76
C ALA A 178 2.13 12.91 -16.65
N SER A 179 1.54 12.61 -17.82
CA SER A 179 1.04 13.61 -18.76
C SER A 179 -0.42 14.01 -18.51
N GLY A 180 -1.11 13.35 -17.57
CA GLY A 180 -2.52 13.62 -17.27
C GLY A 180 -2.79 13.76 -15.79
N GLU A 181 -3.89 14.42 -15.45
CA GLU A 181 -4.41 14.46 -14.08
C GLU A 181 -5.32 13.26 -13.82
N ASP A 182 -5.25 12.73 -12.61
CA ASP A 182 -6.26 11.81 -12.13
C ASP A 182 -6.57 12.01 -10.64
N LYS A 183 -7.80 11.62 -10.26
CA LYS A 183 -8.29 11.73 -8.89
C LYS A 183 -7.57 10.77 -7.91
N GLU A 184 -6.95 9.72 -8.42
CA GLU A 184 -6.29 8.71 -7.58
C GLU A 184 -4.98 9.24 -7.04
N GLY A 185 -4.22 9.97 -7.84
CA GLY A 185 -3.04 10.68 -7.40
C GLY A 185 -3.36 11.75 -6.35
N ALA A 186 -4.41 12.54 -6.59
CA ALA A 186 -4.89 13.52 -5.63
C ALA A 186 -5.33 12.85 -4.31
N TRP A 187 -6.06 11.74 -4.38
CA TRP A 187 -6.46 10.99 -3.21
C TRP A 187 -5.27 10.45 -2.41
N ALA A 188 -4.26 9.90 -3.08
CA ALA A 188 -3.07 9.37 -2.41
C ALA A 188 -2.30 10.44 -1.65
N ALA A 189 -2.09 11.61 -2.29
CA ALA A 189 -1.43 12.74 -1.66
C ALA A 189 -2.27 13.29 -0.48
N PHE A 190 -3.57 13.45 -0.66
CA PHE A 190 -4.47 13.89 0.40
C PHE A 190 -4.46 12.95 1.61
N GLN A 191 -4.54 11.63 1.38
CA GLN A 191 -4.46 10.64 2.45
C GLN A 191 -3.11 10.71 3.19
N GLY A 192 -2.02 10.90 2.44
CA GLY A 192 -0.69 11.07 3.02
C GLY A 192 -0.57 12.34 3.87
N PHE A 193 -1.06 13.46 3.38
CA PHE A 193 -1.03 14.74 4.11
C PHE A 193 -1.91 14.71 5.35
N LEU A 194 -3.10 14.10 5.27
CA LEU A 194 -3.96 13.91 6.43
C LEU A 194 -3.26 13.07 7.51
N ALA A 195 -2.62 11.98 7.13
CA ALA A 195 -1.90 11.13 8.06
C ALA A 195 -0.66 11.81 8.70
N LEU A 196 -0.10 12.85 8.06
CA LEU A 196 0.96 13.67 8.66
C LEU A 196 0.42 14.70 9.64
N TYR A 197 -0.82 15.16 9.44
CA TYR A 197 -1.45 16.16 10.29
C TYR A 197 -1.98 15.56 11.60
N GLU A 198 -2.43 14.31 11.60
CA GLU A 198 -2.93 13.57 12.77
C GLU A 198 -1.81 13.16 13.72
#